data_ee7fd3667787dd8a764a7982759cced3
#
_entry.id   ee7fd3667787dd8a764a7982759cced3
#
_cell.length_a   1.000
_cell.length_b   1.000
_cell.length_c   1.000
_cell.angle_alpha   90.00
_cell.angle_beta   90.00
_cell.angle_gamma   90.00
#
_symmetry.space_group_name_H-M   'P 1'
#
loop_
_entity.id
_entity.type
_entity.pdbx_description
1 polymer ?
#
loop_
_entity_poly.entity_id
_entity_poly.type
_entity_poly.pdbx_seq_one_letter_code
_entity_poly.pdbx_strand_id
1 'polypeptide(L)'
;MENNSQRIDKSISLPNRVGKYGATLFRPKEIVTKPDTSTSIVVEWKNTKKLSPQVPVKEDLNIIYKNSLITDGENKGQKLDLHMNIMYHPNSDKPTDIILFIPGGGFISCDINSSLLLVRQNLHKNNYAVAAIEYHVVGNGFYYDALEDIKDAINFLRNNEKKYNYDFSKLIILGNSAGGYFTALYTIKNPQGIKCAIDLYGLSDLTKVGIDYDEECYKNHLTKNSSESMYIFGCLSGKGVGDDENEAQKANPVNYVTGKEPPFLFMHGDSDRNVSNSQTLLVHNKILEKGGKSIRYVLKDDDHGRGGFDSEEMLNVILKFINDNVN
;
A
#
# COMPACT_ATOMS: atom_id res chain seq x y z
N MET A 1 38.95 -14.45 -8.38
CA MET A 1 37.71 -14.00 -9.04
C MET A 1 36.94 -13.26 -7.97
N GLU A 2 37.04 -11.92 -8.02
CA GLU A 2 36.45 -11.04 -7.00
C GLU A 2 34.95 -10.98 -7.17
N ASN A 3 34.23 -11.31 -6.10
CA ASN A 3 32.79 -11.14 -6.00
C ASN A 3 32.46 -9.63 -6.02
N ASN A 4 32.06 -9.12 -7.18
CA ASN A 4 31.43 -7.82 -7.30
C ASN A 4 30.00 -7.90 -6.75
N SER A 5 29.86 -8.00 -5.42
CA SER A 5 28.61 -7.60 -4.76
C SER A 5 28.54 -6.09 -4.91
N GLN A 6 27.71 -5.60 -5.83
CA GLN A 6 27.35 -4.18 -5.88
C GLN A 6 26.71 -3.83 -4.52
N ARG A 7 27.54 -3.31 -3.60
CA ARG A 7 27.05 -2.59 -2.44
C ARG A 7 26.23 -1.43 -3.00
N ILE A 8 24.95 -1.37 -2.64
CA ILE A 8 24.17 -0.15 -2.84
C ILE A 8 24.97 0.92 -2.08
N ASP A 9 25.47 1.89 -2.82
CA ASP A 9 26.19 3.02 -2.23
C ASP A 9 25.19 3.79 -1.37
N LYS A 10 25.29 3.60 -0.05
CA LYS A 10 24.44 4.26 0.95
C LYS A 10 24.64 5.78 0.99
N SER A 11 25.64 6.29 0.27
CA SER A 11 25.99 7.72 0.22
C SER A 11 25.18 8.51 -0.83
N ILE A 12 24.47 7.86 -1.75
CA ILE A 12 23.68 8.55 -2.76
C ILE A 12 22.29 8.85 -2.20
N SER A 13 22.06 10.10 -1.77
CA SER A 13 20.72 10.58 -1.44
C SER A 13 19.86 10.53 -2.69
N LEU A 14 18.70 9.86 -2.62
CA LEU A 14 17.72 9.91 -3.69
C LEU A 14 17.09 11.30 -3.73
N PRO A 15 16.84 11.88 -4.92
CA PRO A 15 16.13 13.15 -5.02
C PRO A 15 14.70 13.01 -4.50
N ASN A 16 14.18 14.07 -3.89
CA ASN A 16 12.76 14.18 -3.55
C ASN A 16 11.90 14.00 -4.81
N ARG A 17 10.73 13.39 -4.65
CA ARG A 17 9.73 13.33 -5.72
C ARG A 17 8.69 14.40 -5.49
N VAL A 18 8.51 15.28 -6.47
CA VAL A 18 7.55 16.40 -6.41
C VAL A 18 6.41 16.13 -7.37
N GLY A 19 5.19 16.18 -6.85
CA GLY A 19 3.95 16.06 -7.60
C GLY A 19 3.32 17.41 -7.91
N LYS A 20 2.06 17.36 -8.36
CA LYS A 20 1.24 18.55 -8.60
C LYS A 20 1.11 19.38 -7.31
N TYR A 21 0.96 20.68 -7.43
CA TYR A 21 0.88 21.66 -6.33
C TYR A 21 2.12 21.71 -5.41
N GLY A 22 3.23 21.10 -5.81
CA GLY A 22 4.44 21.02 -4.98
C GLY A 22 4.39 19.97 -3.88
N ALA A 23 3.40 19.07 -3.93
CA ALA A 23 3.33 17.93 -3.01
C ALA A 23 4.61 17.11 -3.07
N THR A 24 5.36 17.06 -1.98
CA THR A 24 6.71 16.49 -1.97
C THR A 24 6.78 15.22 -1.14
N LEU A 25 7.31 14.16 -1.74
CA LEU A 25 7.77 12.97 -1.06
C LEU A 25 9.22 13.20 -0.66
N PHE A 26 9.44 13.55 0.59
CA PHE A 26 10.78 13.80 1.12
C PHE A 26 11.54 12.50 1.32
N ARG A 27 12.84 12.52 1.06
CA ARG A 27 13.73 11.37 1.20
C ARG A 27 14.90 11.70 2.10
N PRO A 28 15.30 10.78 2.99
CA PRO A 28 16.39 11.01 3.92
C PRO A 28 17.74 11.02 3.21
N LYS A 29 18.64 11.77 3.79
CA LYS A 29 20.09 11.65 3.52
C LYS A 29 20.63 10.40 4.20
N GLU A 30 20.08 10.07 5.39
CA GLU A 30 20.50 8.95 6.22
C GLU A 30 19.31 8.35 6.99
N ILE A 31 19.34 7.03 7.19
CA ILE A 31 18.49 6.32 8.13
C ILE A 31 19.26 6.25 9.45
N VAL A 32 18.81 6.99 10.44
CA VAL A 32 19.52 7.18 11.73
C VAL A 32 19.08 6.17 12.80
N THR A 33 17.87 5.62 12.68
CA THR A 33 17.33 4.64 13.61
C THR A 33 17.06 3.32 12.90
N LYS A 34 17.45 2.22 13.53
CA LYS A 34 17.05 0.87 13.10
C LYS A 34 15.89 0.41 13.98
N PRO A 35 14.70 0.15 13.40
CA PRO A 35 13.56 -0.33 14.16
C PRO A 35 13.83 -1.65 14.86
N ASP A 36 13.14 -1.87 15.98
CA ASP A 36 13.12 -3.16 16.67
C ASP A 36 12.51 -4.24 15.77
N THR A 37 13.16 -5.38 15.69
CA THR A 37 12.71 -6.54 14.90
C THR A 37 12.29 -7.71 15.78
N SER A 38 12.22 -7.56 17.09
CA SER A 38 11.89 -8.62 18.05
C SER A 38 10.55 -9.32 17.80
N THR A 39 9.59 -8.59 17.21
CA THR A 39 8.27 -9.11 16.81
C THR A 39 8.19 -9.48 15.32
N SER A 40 9.31 -9.43 14.60
CA SER A 40 9.34 -9.59 13.14
C SER A 40 10.18 -10.77 12.70
N ILE A 41 9.90 -11.31 11.52
CA ILE A 41 10.71 -12.32 10.84
C ILE A 41 11.67 -11.59 9.90
N VAL A 42 12.97 -11.66 10.17
CA VAL A 42 13.99 -11.03 9.32
C VAL A 42 14.43 -12.02 8.24
N VAL A 43 14.44 -11.57 6.98
CA VAL A 43 14.76 -12.42 5.81
C VAL A 43 15.72 -11.71 4.86
N GLU A 44 16.46 -12.49 4.06
CA GLU A 44 17.42 -12.00 3.05
C GLU A 44 17.00 -12.51 1.66
N TRP A 45 16.09 -11.80 0.97
CA TRP A 45 15.56 -12.24 -0.33
C TRP A 45 16.09 -11.47 -1.54
N LYS A 46 16.98 -10.51 -1.31
CA LYS A 46 17.50 -9.62 -2.36
C LYS A 46 18.10 -10.35 -3.57
N ASN A 47 18.78 -11.47 -3.33
CA ASN A 47 19.48 -12.25 -4.34
C ASN A 47 18.77 -13.57 -4.70
N THR A 48 17.53 -13.74 -4.28
CA THR A 48 16.74 -14.93 -4.58
C THR A 48 16.09 -14.81 -5.97
N LYS A 49 15.46 -15.88 -6.42
CA LYS A 49 14.85 -15.96 -7.75
C LYS A 49 13.74 -14.93 -7.91
N LYS A 50 13.79 -14.16 -8.99
CA LYS A 50 12.82 -13.11 -9.30
C LYS A 50 11.60 -13.67 -10.03
N LEU A 51 10.46 -13.03 -9.80
CA LEU A 51 9.23 -13.31 -10.53
C LEU A 51 9.43 -13.05 -12.02
N SER A 52 8.87 -13.94 -12.83
CA SER A 52 8.80 -13.75 -14.27
C SER A 52 7.45 -13.17 -14.69
N PRO A 53 7.40 -12.36 -15.76
CA PRO A 53 6.14 -11.89 -16.33
C PRO A 53 5.22 -13.06 -16.68
N GLN A 54 3.93 -12.90 -16.42
CA GLN A 54 2.89 -13.87 -16.79
C GLN A 54 1.85 -13.16 -17.64
N VAL A 55 1.25 -13.90 -18.57
CA VAL A 55 0.12 -13.39 -19.36
C VAL A 55 -1.17 -13.75 -18.63
N PRO A 56 -2.05 -12.78 -18.32
CA PRO A 56 -3.35 -13.05 -17.73
C PRO A 56 -4.21 -13.96 -18.63
N VAL A 57 -5.00 -14.85 -18.05
CA VAL A 57 -5.99 -15.68 -18.78
C VAL A 57 -7.00 -14.78 -19.49
N LYS A 58 -7.52 -13.81 -18.74
CA LYS A 58 -8.36 -12.73 -19.26
C LYS A 58 -8.12 -11.47 -18.44
N GLU A 59 -8.11 -10.32 -19.12
CA GLU A 59 -7.98 -9.02 -18.47
C GLU A 59 -8.96 -8.03 -19.12
N ASP A 60 -9.73 -7.33 -18.31
CA ASP A 60 -10.52 -6.18 -18.71
C ASP A 60 -9.86 -4.92 -18.12
N LEU A 61 -9.56 -3.95 -18.99
CA LEU A 61 -8.83 -2.73 -18.65
C LEU A 61 -9.75 -1.51 -18.64
N ASN A 62 -9.39 -0.50 -17.85
CA ASN A 62 -10.03 0.81 -17.81
C ASN A 62 -11.56 0.75 -17.56
N ILE A 63 -11.99 -0.16 -16.72
CA ILE A 63 -13.40 -0.27 -16.34
C ILE A 63 -13.73 0.92 -15.41
N ILE A 64 -14.65 1.78 -15.79
CA ILE A 64 -15.15 2.84 -14.89
C ILE A 64 -15.96 2.16 -13.79
N TYR A 65 -15.43 2.14 -12.57
CA TYR A 65 -16.14 1.60 -11.41
C TYR A 65 -16.88 2.68 -10.61
N LYS A 66 -16.46 3.95 -10.78
CA LYS A 66 -17.04 5.11 -10.12
C LYS A 66 -16.96 6.36 -11.01
N ASN A 67 -18.08 7.07 -11.14
CA ASN A 67 -18.11 8.46 -11.60
C ASN A 67 -18.09 9.37 -10.38
N SER A 68 -17.06 10.17 -10.22
CA SER A 68 -16.82 11.03 -9.07
C SER A 68 -16.63 12.50 -9.47
N LEU A 69 -16.34 13.33 -8.49
CA LEU A 69 -15.96 14.72 -8.67
C LEU A 69 -14.62 14.98 -7.99
N ILE A 70 -13.85 15.87 -8.58
CA ILE A 70 -12.66 16.43 -7.91
C ILE A 70 -13.11 17.24 -6.70
N THR A 71 -12.61 16.93 -5.52
CA THR A 71 -12.99 17.56 -4.25
C THR A 71 -11.95 18.55 -3.73
N ASP A 72 -10.71 18.51 -4.27
CA ASP A 72 -9.59 19.39 -3.88
C ASP A 72 -8.85 19.97 -5.10
N GLY A 73 -8.14 21.08 -4.90
CA GLY A 73 -7.34 21.75 -5.90
C GLY A 73 -8.14 22.67 -6.83
N GLU A 74 -7.44 23.19 -7.87
CA GLU A 74 -7.99 24.20 -8.81
C GLU A 74 -9.14 23.68 -9.67
N ASN A 75 -9.20 22.35 -9.88
CA ASN A 75 -10.23 21.71 -10.70
C ASN A 75 -11.42 21.19 -9.87
N LYS A 76 -11.56 21.62 -8.63
CA LYS A 76 -12.67 21.22 -7.74
C LYS A 76 -14.03 21.38 -8.42
N GLY A 77 -14.86 20.33 -8.34
CA GLY A 77 -16.19 20.27 -8.94
C GLY A 77 -16.21 19.69 -10.36
N GLN A 78 -15.06 19.48 -11.00
CA GLN A 78 -15.01 18.80 -12.29
C GLN A 78 -15.20 17.29 -12.13
N LYS A 79 -15.67 16.64 -13.20
CA LYS A 79 -15.84 15.18 -13.24
C LYS A 79 -14.50 14.45 -13.15
N LEU A 80 -14.51 13.33 -12.43
CA LEU A 80 -13.41 12.40 -12.32
C LEU A 80 -13.96 10.97 -12.45
N ASP A 81 -13.60 10.30 -13.51
CA ASP A 81 -13.89 8.87 -13.66
C ASP A 81 -12.74 8.06 -13.02
N LEU A 82 -13.07 7.15 -12.13
CA LEU A 82 -12.10 6.26 -11.49
C LEU A 82 -12.21 4.86 -12.11
N HIS A 83 -11.04 4.31 -12.49
CA HIS A 83 -10.94 3.09 -13.26
C HIS A 83 -10.44 1.91 -12.44
N MET A 84 -10.76 0.72 -12.94
CA MET A 84 -10.30 -0.56 -12.44
C MET A 84 -9.77 -1.40 -13.59
N ASN A 85 -8.68 -2.11 -13.37
CA ASN A 85 -8.23 -3.21 -14.22
C ASN A 85 -8.44 -4.52 -13.49
N ILE A 86 -9.04 -5.52 -14.13
CA ILE A 86 -9.28 -6.82 -13.50
C ILE A 86 -8.74 -7.97 -14.35
N MET A 87 -7.86 -8.80 -13.76
CA MET A 87 -7.43 -10.08 -14.28
C MET A 87 -8.31 -11.18 -13.69
N TYR A 88 -8.85 -12.08 -14.53
CA TYR A 88 -9.83 -13.09 -14.07
C TYR A 88 -9.82 -14.38 -14.89
N HIS A 89 -10.47 -15.44 -14.38
CA HIS A 89 -10.52 -16.76 -14.95
C HIS A 89 -11.97 -17.11 -15.38
N PRO A 90 -12.43 -16.68 -16.60
CA PRO A 90 -13.84 -16.82 -17.00
C PRO A 90 -14.31 -18.26 -17.11
N ASN A 91 -13.40 -19.19 -17.40
CA ASN A 91 -13.69 -20.61 -17.66
C ASN A 91 -13.21 -21.54 -16.54
N SER A 92 -12.93 -21.01 -15.35
CA SER A 92 -12.59 -21.84 -14.19
C SER A 92 -13.85 -22.60 -13.73
N ASP A 93 -13.70 -23.90 -13.44
CA ASP A 93 -14.81 -24.76 -12.98
C ASP A 93 -15.42 -24.28 -11.64
N LYS A 94 -14.63 -23.57 -10.87
CA LYS A 94 -15.07 -22.96 -9.60
C LYS A 94 -14.67 -21.48 -9.60
N PRO A 95 -15.49 -20.61 -8.98
CA PRO A 95 -15.12 -19.23 -8.76
C PRO A 95 -13.75 -19.11 -8.05
N THR A 96 -12.90 -18.20 -8.49
CA THR A 96 -11.59 -17.94 -7.87
C THR A 96 -11.74 -17.01 -6.67
N ASP A 97 -10.76 -16.98 -5.76
CA ASP A 97 -10.70 -15.97 -4.72
C ASP A 97 -10.37 -14.60 -5.36
N ILE A 98 -10.80 -13.50 -4.74
CA ILE A 98 -10.62 -12.14 -5.27
C ILE A 98 -9.64 -11.32 -4.41
N ILE A 99 -8.66 -10.70 -5.06
CA ILE A 99 -7.74 -9.75 -4.46
C ILE A 99 -8.06 -8.35 -5.00
N LEU A 100 -8.45 -7.45 -4.10
CA LEU A 100 -8.47 -6.01 -4.38
C LEU A 100 -7.06 -5.45 -4.16
N PHE A 101 -6.44 -4.97 -5.22
CA PHE A 101 -5.12 -4.36 -5.18
C PHE A 101 -5.21 -2.83 -5.18
N ILE A 102 -4.59 -2.21 -4.18
CA ILE A 102 -4.53 -0.76 -4.03
C ILE A 102 -3.10 -0.30 -4.33
N PRO A 103 -2.85 0.41 -5.46
CA PRO A 103 -1.52 0.83 -5.86
C PRO A 103 -0.94 1.90 -4.93
N GLY A 104 0.39 1.87 -4.80
CA GLY A 104 1.13 2.99 -4.23
C GLY A 104 1.27 4.17 -5.20
N GLY A 105 1.93 5.22 -4.73
CA GLY A 105 2.20 6.42 -5.54
C GLY A 105 2.52 7.67 -4.70
N GLY A 106 2.76 7.50 -3.39
CA GLY A 106 3.12 8.61 -2.48
C GLY A 106 2.00 9.63 -2.32
N PHE A 107 0.76 9.19 -2.43
CA PHE A 107 -0.46 10.02 -2.42
C PHE A 107 -0.58 11.00 -3.60
N ILE A 108 0.46 11.14 -4.45
CA ILE A 108 0.51 12.11 -5.57
C ILE A 108 0.21 11.49 -6.93
N SER A 109 0.14 10.18 -7.00
CA SER A 109 -0.19 9.42 -8.21
C SER A 109 -0.78 8.06 -7.85
N CYS A 110 -1.49 7.47 -8.81
CA CYS A 110 -2.00 6.10 -8.74
C CYS A 110 -1.81 5.45 -10.11
N ASP A 111 -1.09 4.33 -10.18
CA ASP A 111 -0.84 3.61 -11.43
C ASP A 111 -1.34 2.17 -11.35
N ILE A 112 -2.52 1.94 -11.91
CA ILE A 112 -3.15 0.61 -11.97
C ILE A 112 -2.52 -0.31 -13.03
N ASN A 113 -1.69 0.23 -13.92
CA ASN A 113 -1.10 -0.56 -15.00
C ASN A 113 0.21 -1.22 -14.58
N SER A 114 1.15 -0.46 -14.00
CA SER A 114 2.50 -0.94 -13.73
C SER A 114 2.78 -1.29 -12.26
N SER A 115 2.03 -0.73 -11.30
CA SER A 115 2.29 -0.96 -9.86
C SER A 115 2.22 -2.44 -9.51
N LEU A 116 3.33 -3.00 -9.02
CA LEU A 116 3.51 -4.43 -8.69
C LEU A 116 2.96 -5.40 -9.76
N LEU A 117 3.09 -5.06 -11.05
CA LEU A 117 2.51 -5.85 -12.14
C LEU A 117 2.95 -7.31 -12.10
N LEU A 118 4.24 -7.60 -11.88
CA LEU A 118 4.76 -8.96 -11.78
C LEU A 118 4.11 -9.75 -10.64
N VAL A 119 3.92 -9.11 -9.49
CA VAL A 119 3.25 -9.75 -8.32
C VAL A 119 1.81 -10.07 -8.66
N ARG A 120 1.06 -9.09 -9.20
CA ARG A 120 -0.34 -9.27 -9.61
C ARG A 120 -0.53 -10.36 -10.66
N GLN A 121 0.32 -10.39 -11.68
CA GLN A 121 0.30 -11.43 -12.70
C GLN A 121 0.59 -12.82 -12.13
N ASN A 122 1.52 -12.92 -11.19
CA ASN A 122 1.86 -14.20 -10.56
C ASN A 122 0.82 -14.65 -9.54
N LEU A 123 0.13 -13.74 -8.84
CA LEU A 123 -1.07 -14.05 -8.05
C LEU A 123 -2.19 -14.58 -8.97
N HIS A 124 -2.43 -13.90 -10.10
CA HIS A 124 -3.40 -14.36 -11.09
C HIS A 124 -3.07 -15.76 -11.62
N LYS A 125 -1.81 -16.04 -11.97
CA LYS A 125 -1.36 -17.39 -12.37
C LYS A 125 -1.66 -18.45 -11.30
N ASN A 126 -1.65 -18.09 -10.03
CA ASN A 126 -1.99 -18.96 -8.89
C ASN A 126 -3.51 -18.98 -8.61
N ASN A 127 -4.33 -18.73 -9.61
CA ASN A 127 -5.78 -18.86 -9.60
C ASN A 127 -6.53 -17.83 -8.74
N TYR A 128 -6.02 -16.60 -8.63
CA TYR A 128 -6.74 -15.47 -8.05
C TYR A 128 -7.30 -14.57 -9.15
N ALA A 129 -8.48 -14.01 -8.95
CA ALA A 129 -8.87 -12.80 -9.64
C ALA A 129 -8.16 -11.61 -8.95
N VAL A 130 -7.64 -10.65 -9.73
CA VAL A 130 -6.90 -9.50 -9.18
C VAL A 130 -7.44 -8.21 -9.80
N ALA A 131 -8.05 -7.36 -8.96
CA ALA A 131 -8.62 -6.08 -9.36
C ALA A 131 -7.76 -4.92 -8.84
N ALA A 132 -7.10 -4.16 -9.72
CA ALA A 132 -6.34 -2.96 -9.38
C ALA A 132 -7.19 -1.72 -9.59
N ILE A 133 -7.23 -0.80 -8.61
CA ILE A 133 -8.12 0.37 -8.61
C ILE A 133 -7.38 1.69 -8.59
N GLU A 134 -7.92 2.69 -9.31
CA GLU A 134 -7.62 4.10 -9.08
C GLU A 134 -8.37 4.60 -7.84
N TYR A 135 -7.88 5.68 -7.27
CA TYR A 135 -8.51 6.40 -6.15
C TYR A 135 -8.09 7.88 -6.18
N HIS A 136 -8.79 8.74 -5.45
CA HIS A 136 -8.41 10.14 -5.31
C HIS A 136 -6.98 10.27 -4.76
N VAL A 137 -6.21 11.19 -5.36
CA VAL A 137 -4.84 11.55 -4.94
C VAL A 137 -4.76 13.05 -4.66
N VAL A 138 -3.64 13.52 -4.12
CA VAL A 138 -3.40 14.97 -3.89
C VAL A 138 -3.69 15.78 -5.15
N GLY A 139 -4.49 16.82 -4.98
CA GLY A 139 -4.91 17.72 -6.05
C GLY A 139 -6.15 17.28 -6.81
N ASN A 140 -6.76 16.15 -6.46
CA ASN A 140 -8.10 15.80 -6.88
C ASN A 140 -9.01 15.32 -5.73
N GLY A 141 -8.45 15.05 -4.53
CA GLY A 141 -9.21 14.73 -3.35
C GLY A 141 -8.34 14.50 -2.11
N PHE A 142 -8.99 14.10 -1.02
CA PHE A 142 -8.43 13.87 0.30
C PHE A 142 -8.34 12.37 0.60
N TYR A 143 -7.64 12.00 1.68
CA TYR A 143 -7.54 10.60 2.11
C TYR A 143 -8.91 9.95 2.38
N TYR A 144 -9.89 10.69 2.87
CA TYR A 144 -11.24 10.18 3.13
C TYR A 144 -12.05 9.97 1.85
N ASP A 145 -11.80 10.74 0.77
CA ASP A 145 -12.39 10.47 -0.55
C ASP A 145 -11.88 9.13 -1.10
N ALA A 146 -10.57 8.84 -0.94
CA ALA A 146 -10.01 7.55 -1.33
C ALA A 146 -10.59 6.39 -0.53
N LEU A 147 -10.95 6.56 0.74
CA LEU A 147 -11.66 5.51 1.51
C LEU A 147 -13.05 5.22 0.94
N GLU A 148 -13.79 6.24 0.50
CA GLU A 148 -15.06 6.04 -0.19
C GLU A 148 -14.87 5.41 -1.58
N ASP A 149 -13.78 5.73 -2.30
CA ASP A 149 -13.45 5.08 -3.57
C ASP A 149 -13.21 3.57 -3.39
N ILE A 150 -12.44 3.18 -2.36
CA ILE A 150 -12.20 1.77 -2.04
C ILE A 150 -13.50 1.06 -1.69
N LYS A 151 -14.38 1.69 -0.93
CA LYS A 151 -15.71 1.17 -0.62
C LYS A 151 -16.56 0.97 -1.88
N ASP A 152 -16.54 1.93 -2.80
CA ASP A 152 -17.27 1.83 -4.06
C ASP A 152 -16.68 0.77 -4.98
N ALA A 153 -15.35 0.61 -5.02
CA ALA A 153 -14.69 -0.48 -5.72
C ALA A 153 -15.09 -1.86 -5.16
N ILE A 154 -15.16 -2.00 -3.83
CA ILE A 154 -15.63 -3.22 -3.17
C ILE A 154 -17.08 -3.51 -3.52
N ASN A 155 -17.94 -2.48 -3.54
CA ASN A 155 -19.35 -2.63 -3.96
C ASN A 155 -19.46 -3.01 -5.45
N PHE A 156 -18.64 -2.43 -6.31
CA PHE A 156 -18.55 -2.81 -7.72
C PHE A 156 -18.18 -4.30 -7.85
N LEU A 157 -17.15 -4.75 -7.15
CA LEU A 157 -16.73 -6.15 -7.16
C LEU A 157 -17.86 -7.05 -6.65
N ARG A 158 -18.50 -6.73 -5.52
CA ARG A 158 -19.64 -7.51 -4.99
C ARG A 158 -20.76 -7.71 -6.02
N ASN A 159 -21.07 -6.68 -6.79
CA ASN A 159 -22.15 -6.71 -7.78
C ASN A 159 -21.77 -7.41 -9.09
N ASN A 160 -20.48 -7.68 -9.31
CA ASN A 160 -19.96 -8.25 -10.55
C ASN A 160 -19.29 -9.63 -10.40
N GLU A 161 -19.44 -10.29 -9.25
CA GLU A 161 -18.81 -11.60 -8.97
C GLU A 161 -19.11 -12.66 -10.04
N LYS A 162 -20.37 -12.74 -10.49
CA LYS A 162 -20.81 -13.70 -11.53
C LYS A 162 -20.18 -13.38 -12.90
N LYS A 163 -20.06 -12.09 -13.25
CA LYS A 163 -19.48 -11.65 -14.51
C LYS A 163 -18.04 -12.09 -14.66
N TYR A 164 -17.28 -11.98 -13.55
CA TYR A 164 -15.84 -12.22 -13.53
C TYR A 164 -15.44 -13.54 -12.88
N ASN A 165 -16.43 -14.39 -12.53
CA ASN A 165 -16.25 -15.75 -12.01
C ASN A 165 -15.32 -15.83 -10.79
N TYR A 166 -15.57 -15.00 -9.77
CA TYR A 166 -14.89 -15.09 -8.46
C TYR A 166 -15.91 -15.20 -7.30
N ASP A 167 -15.43 -15.64 -6.15
CA ASP A 167 -16.16 -15.72 -4.90
C ASP A 167 -15.87 -14.47 -4.04
N PHE A 168 -16.82 -13.53 -4.05
CA PHE A 168 -16.67 -12.29 -3.29
C PHE A 168 -16.62 -12.51 -1.76
N SER A 169 -17.13 -13.62 -1.25
CA SER A 169 -17.03 -13.95 0.19
C SER A 169 -15.59 -14.17 0.65
N LYS A 170 -14.66 -14.30 -0.28
CA LYS A 170 -13.22 -14.50 -0.07
C LYS A 170 -12.38 -13.28 -0.46
N LEU A 171 -12.89 -12.09 -0.17
CA LEU A 171 -12.20 -10.83 -0.45
C LEU A 171 -10.91 -10.70 0.36
N ILE A 172 -9.81 -10.46 -0.35
CA ILE A 172 -8.48 -10.14 0.18
C ILE A 172 -8.14 -8.71 -0.24
N ILE A 173 -7.53 -7.91 0.63
CA ILE A 173 -7.02 -6.60 0.26
C ILE A 173 -5.49 -6.62 0.32
N LEU A 174 -4.86 -6.18 -0.78
CA LEU A 174 -3.41 -6.07 -0.90
C LEU A 174 -3.05 -4.69 -1.42
N GLY A 175 -2.08 -4.03 -0.81
CA GLY A 175 -1.59 -2.76 -1.31
C GLY A 175 -0.13 -2.52 -0.97
N ASN A 176 0.46 -1.56 -1.66
CA ASN A 176 1.86 -1.21 -1.48
C ASN A 176 2.05 0.29 -1.24
N SER A 177 3.01 0.70 -0.39
CA SER A 177 3.32 2.11 -0.13
C SER A 177 2.06 2.89 0.31
N ALA A 178 1.67 3.96 -0.36
CA ALA A 178 0.39 4.64 -0.12
C ALA A 178 -0.83 3.70 -0.21
N GLY A 179 -0.80 2.69 -1.10
CA GLY A 179 -1.83 1.65 -1.16
C GLY A 179 -1.80 0.70 0.04
N GLY A 180 -0.61 0.44 0.61
CA GLY A 180 -0.44 -0.29 1.88
C GLY A 180 -1.10 0.47 3.04
N TYR A 181 -0.88 1.78 3.11
CA TYR A 181 -1.57 2.66 4.06
C TYR A 181 -3.10 2.53 3.94
N PHE A 182 -3.65 2.58 2.73
CA PHE A 182 -5.09 2.41 2.54
C PHE A 182 -5.57 1.00 2.84
N THR A 183 -4.76 -0.02 2.54
CA THR A 183 -5.05 -1.40 2.93
C THR A 183 -5.22 -1.50 4.44
N ALA A 184 -4.31 -0.92 5.23
CA ALA A 184 -4.40 -0.89 6.67
C ALA A 184 -5.59 -0.04 7.15
N LEU A 185 -5.70 1.22 6.71
CA LEU A 185 -6.72 2.15 7.21
C LEU A 185 -8.14 1.66 6.89
N TYR A 186 -8.38 1.20 5.64
CA TYR A 186 -9.69 0.72 5.24
C TYR A 186 -10.08 -0.56 5.98
N THR A 187 -9.18 -1.56 6.02
CA THR A 187 -9.46 -2.85 6.66
C THR A 187 -9.70 -2.73 8.17
N ILE A 188 -8.90 -1.90 8.85
CA ILE A 188 -9.06 -1.68 10.30
C ILE A 188 -10.39 -0.99 10.61
N LYS A 189 -10.80 -0.01 9.81
CA LYS A 189 -12.07 0.71 10.00
C LYS A 189 -13.30 -0.07 9.52
N ASN A 190 -13.14 -0.99 8.56
CA ASN A 190 -14.23 -1.73 7.90
C ASN A 190 -13.88 -3.22 7.76
N PRO A 191 -13.72 -3.95 8.89
CA PRO A 191 -13.21 -5.33 8.87
C PRO A 191 -14.18 -6.36 8.27
N GLN A 192 -15.47 -6.02 8.10
CA GLN A 192 -16.51 -6.98 7.72
C GLN A 192 -16.35 -7.44 6.26
N GLY A 193 -16.35 -8.76 6.07
CA GLY A 193 -16.30 -9.39 4.74
C GLY A 193 -14.90 -9.46 4.13
N ILE A 194 -13.86 -8.95 4.82
CA ILE A 194 -12.46 -9.06 4.42
C ILE A 194 -11.86 -10.28 5.14
N LYS A 195 -11.20 -11.16 4.42
CA LYS A 195 -10.59 -12.39 4.97
C LYS A 195 -9.20 -12.16 5.55
N CYS A 196 -8.37 -11.41 4.86
CA CYS A 196 -7.08 -10.98 5.33
C CYS A 196 -6.60 -9.75 4.56
N ALA A 197 -5.58 -9.08 5.07
CA ALA A 197 -4.99 -7.90 4.46
C ALA A 197 -3.46 -8.02 4.36
N ILE A 198 -2.89 -7.52 3.27
CA ILE A 198 -1.46 -7.58 2.99
C ILE A 198 -0.97 -6.17 2.69
N ASP A 199 -0.14 -5.64 3.57
CA ASP A 199 0.45 -4.32 3.46
C ASP A 199 1.96 -4.45 3.17
N LEU A 200 2.34 -4.03 1.98
CA LEU A 200 3.73 -3.98 1.55
C LEU A 200 4.25 -2.55 1.73
N TYR A 201 5.11 -2.36 2.72
CA TYR A 201 5.81 -1.10 3.03
C TYR A 201 4.89 0.13 3.09
N GLY A 202 3.71 -0.01 3.69
CA GLY A 202 2.75 1.07 3.89
C GLY A 202 3.04 1.94 5.11
N LEU A 203 2.27 3.02 5.22
CA LEU A 203 2.30 3.95 6.34
C LEU A 203 1.22 3.59 7.38
N SER A 204 1.40 4.03 8.62
CA SER A 204 0.41 3.81 9.69
C SER A 204 0.23 5.00 10.62
N ASP A 205 1.20 5.91 10.67
CA ASP A 205 1.16 7.14 11.46
C ASP A 205 1.77 8.29 10.65
N LEU A 206 0.91 9.11 10.03
CA LEU A 206 1.34 10.21 9.16
C LEU A 206 2.00 11.36 9.92
N THR A 207 1.93 11.36 11.25
CA THR A 207 2.68 12.31 12.09
C THR A 207 4.13 11.84 12.33
N LYS A 208 4.46 10.61 11.90
CA LYS A 208 5.76 9.96 12.14
C LYS A 208 6.38 9.35 10.88
N VAL A 209 6.05 9.83 9.69
CA VAL A 209 6.51 9.22 8.42
C VAL A 209 8.02 9.06 8.37
N GLY A 210 8.77 10.06 8.78
CA GLY A 210 10.24 10.08 8.76
C GLY A 210 10.92 9.71 10.09
N ILE A 211 10.26 8.97 10.99
CA ILE A 211 10.75 8.73 12.37
C ILE A 211 12.14 8.05 12.43
N ASP A 212 12.50 7.26 11.43
CA ASP A 212 13.80 6.58 11.34
C ASP A 212 14.85 7.39 10.59
N TYR A 213 14.50 8.57 10.08
CA TYR A 213 15.30 9.38 9.17
C TYR A 213 16.04 10.51 9.90
N ASP A 214 16.99 11.13 9.20
CA ASP A 214 17.65 12.32 9.69
C ASP A 214 16.63 13.43 10.04
N GLU A 215 17.02 14.31 10.98
CA GLU A 215 16.13 15.31 11.57
C GLU A 215 15.53 16.26 10.52
N GLU A 216 16.30 16.60 9.47
CA GLU A 216 15.84 17.49 8.41
C GLU A 216 14.71 16.81 7.61
N CYS A 217 14.89 15.55 7.23
CA CYS A 217 13.87 14.79 6.52
C CYS A 217 12.62 14.60 7.38
N TYR A 218 12.78 14.23 8.66
CA TYR A 218 11.65 14.10 9.59
C TYR A 218 10.82 15.39 9.68
N LYS A 219 11.49 16.55 9.89
CA LYS A 219 10.81 17.86 9.94
C LYS A 219 10.10 18.21 8.64
N ASN A 220 10.71 17.87 7.50
CA ASN A 220 10.11 18.15 6.19
C ASN A 220 8.78 17.41 5.99
N HIS A 221 8.63 16.18 6.51
CA HIS A 221 7.37 15.44 6.46
C HIS A 221 6.24 16.12 7.26
N LEU A 222 6.56 16.97 8.23
CA LEU A 222 5.57 17.71 9.02
C LEU A 222 5.12 19.03 8.38
N THR A 223 5.78 19.45 7.29
CA THR A 223 5.50 20.74 6.63
C THR A 223 4.31 20.66 5.67
N LYS A 224 3.77 21.83 5.33
CA LYS A 224 2.66 21.98 4.35
C LYS A 224 2.97 21.44 2.95
N ASN A 225 4.24 21.25 2.61
CA ASN A 225 4.66 20.77 1.29
C ASN A 225 4.79 19.25 1.23
N SER A 226 4.66 18.54 2.35
CA SER A 226 4.68 17.09 2.31
C SER A 226 3.41 16.53 1.65
N SER A 227 3.55 15.43 0.92
CA SER A 227 2.41 14.78 0.25
C SER A 227 1.33 14.35 1.23
N GLU A 228 1.71 13.86 2.41
CA GLU A 228 0.80 13.48 3.50
C GLU A 228 0.04 14.68 4.07
N SER A 229 0.70 15.83 4.26
CA SER A 229 0.04 17.05 4.71
C SER A 229 -1.01 17.53 3.72
N MET A 230 -0.64 17.60 2.44
CA MET A 230 -1.58 18.01 1.38
C MET A 230 -2.74 17.02 1.24
N TYR A 231 -2.52 15.74 1.52
CA TYR A 231 -3.58 14.73 1.43
C TYR A 231 -4.56 14.78 2.60
N ILE A 232 -4.10 15.23 3.77
CA ILE A 232 -4.94 15.42 4.95
C ILE A 232 -5.71 16.73 4.87
N PHE A 233 -5.01 17.82 4.61
CA PHE A 233 -5.55 19.18 4.76
C PHE A 233 -6.01 19.83 3.44
N GLY A 234 -5.66 19.24 2.30
CA GLY A 234 -5.87 19.80 0.97
C GLY A 234 -4.66 20.55 0.44
N CYS A 235 -4.44 20.45 -0.88
CA CYS A 235 -3.26 20.96 -1.56
C CYS A 235 -3.15 22.51 -1.58
N LEU A 236 -4.25 23.22 -1.30
CA LEU A 236 -4.29 24.69 -1.23
C LEU A 236 -4.46 25.22 0.20
N SER A 237 -4.48 24.35 1.22
CA SER A 237 -4.73 24.75 2.61
C SER A 237 -3.60 25.56 3.24
N GLY A 238 -2.37 25.32 2.80
CA GLY A 238 -1.18 25.89 3.42
C GLY A 238 -0.83 25.30 4.80
N LYS A 239 -1.53 24.22 5.25
CA LYS A 239 -1.30 23.54 6.52
C LYS A 239 -0.38 22.34 6.36
N GLY A 240 0.47 22.11 7.37
CA GLY A 240 1.26 20.90 7.56
C GLY A 240 0.74 20.02 8.68
N VAL A 241 1.17 18.76 8.73
CA VAL A 241 0.87 17.83 9.83
C VAL A 241 1.27 18.43 11.18
N GLY A 242 2.41 19.14 11.24
CA GLY A 242 2.87 19.82 12.46
C GLY A 242 2.00 20.99 12.92
N ASP A 243 1.14 21.54 12.07
CA ASP A 243 0.25 22.66 12.43
C ASP A 243 -1.04 22.18 13.10
N ASP A 244 -1.46 20.93 12.86
CA ASP A 244 -2.70 20.36 13.42
C ASP A 244 -2.60 18.83 13.54
N GLU A 245 -1.80 18.39 14.51
CA GLU A 245 -1.59 16.96 14.78
C GLU A 245 -2.89 16.24 15.13
N ASN A 246 -3.83 16.90 15.81
CA ASN A 246 -5.10 16.28 16.19
C ASN A 246 -5.94 15.90 14.96
N GLU A 247 -5.96 16.73 13.93
CA GLU A 247 -6.63 16.41 12.67
C GLU A 247 -5.86 15.31 11.92
N ALA A 248 -4.52 15.39 11.88
CA ALA A 248 -3.67 14.39 11.24
C ALA A 248 -3.83 12.99 11.87
N GLN A 249 -4.02 12.91 13.21
CA GLN A 249 -4.27 11.66 13.92
C GLN A 249 -5.51 10.90 13.42
N LYS A 250 -6.50 11.59 12.85
CA LYS A 250 -7.71 10.95 12.27
C LYS A 250 -7.41 10.16 10.99
N ALA A 251 -6.30 10.45 10.33
CA ALA A 251 -5.84 9.75 9.14
C ALA A 251 -4.97 8.51 9.47
N ASN A 252 -4.62 8.26 10.73
CA ASN A 252 -3.66 7.23 11.13
C ASN A 252 -4.33 5.88 11.41
N PRO A 253 -4.06 4.82 10.60
CA PRO A 253 -4.58 3.46 10.85
C PRO A 253 -4.31 2.96 12.27
N VAL A 254 -3.13 3.22 12.81
CA VAL A 254 -2.71 2.74 14.15
C VAL A 254 -3.66 3.16 15.27
N ASN A 255 -4.39 4.27 15.11
CA ASN A 255 -5.32 4.80 16.12
C ASN A 255 -6.67 4.08 16.17
N TYR A 256 -6.98 3.28 15.15
CA TYR A 256 -8.27 2.57 15.05
C TYR A 256 -8.16 1.08 15.36
N VAL A 257 -6.97 0.57 15.67
CA VAL A 257 -6.74 -0.85 15.95
C VAL A 257 -7.51 -1.29 17.20
N THR A 258 -8.30 -2.34 17.05
CA THR A 258 -9.16 -2.91 18.11
C THR A 258 -8.76 -4.32 18.52
N GLY A 259 -7.96 -5.03 17.70
CA GLY A 259 -7.62 -6.45 17.85
C GLY A 259 -8.66 -7.40 17.22
N LYS A 260 -9.70 -6.85 16.57
CA LYS A 260 -10.76 -7.61 15.90
C LYS A 260 -10.65 -7.56 14.38
N GLU A 261 -9.60 -6.97 13.86
CA GLU A 261 -9.30 -6.88 12.45
C GLU A 261 -9.05 -8.28 11.86
N PRO A 262 -9.30 -8.48 10.55
CA PRO A 262 -8.82 -9.67 9.85
C PRO A 262 -7.29 -9.80 10.02
N PRO A 263 -6.73 -11.01 9.86
CA PRO A 263 -5.29 -11.21 9.92
C PRO A 263 -4.54 -10.30 8.94
N PHE A 264 -3.43 -9.71 9.41
CA PHE A 264 -2.54 -8.86 8.60
C PHE A 264 -1.19 -9.52 8.32
N LEU A 265 -0.71 -9.37 7.09
CA LEU A 265 0.67 -9.57 6.70
C LEU A 265 1.31 -8.23 6.34
N PHE A 266 2.38 -7.88 7.04
CA PHE A 266 3.21 -6.73 6.73
C PHE A 266 4.56 -7.16 6.18
N MET A 267 5.09 -6.45 5.18
CA MET A 267 6.45 -6.63 4.69
C MET A 267 7.10 -5.28 4.48
N HIS A 268 8.35 -5.10 4.98
CA HIS A 268 9.06 -3.82 4.87
C HIS A 268 10.56 -4.02 4.73
N GLY A 269 11.21 -3.26 3.85
CA GLY A 269 12.67 -3.24 3.75
C GLY A 269 13.30 -2.46 4.91
N ASP A 270 14.43 -2.93 5.46
CA ASP A 270 15.12 -2.23 6.55
C ASP A 270 15.97 -1.03 6.09
N SER A 271 16.13 -0.91 4.80
CA SER A 271 16.85 0.21 4.15
C SER A 271 15.93 1.11 3.33
N ASP A 272 14.62 1.11 3.64
CA ASP A 272 13.61 1.90 2.95
C ASP A 272 13.84 3.41 3.16
N ARG A 273 13.95 4.15 2.06
CA ARG A 273 14.21 5.61 2.03
C ARG A 273 13.01 6.42 1.53
N ASN A 274 11.83 5.83 1.44
CA ASN A 274 10.60 6.53 1.10
C ASN A 274 9.60 6.52 2.25
N VAL A 275 9.50 5.39 2.94
CA VAL A 275 8.64 5.17 4.10
C VAL A 275 9.47 4.52 5.19
N SER A 276 9.55 5.16 6.34
CA SER A 276 10.28 4.63 7.49
C SER A 276 9.83 3.21 7.84
N ASN A 277 10.77 2.30 8.05
CA ASN A 277 10.48 0.91 8.39
C ASN A 277 9.63 0.77 9.67
N SER A 278 9.73 1.73 10.59
CA SER A 278 8.88 1.81 11.79
C SER A 278 7.39 1.92 11.48
N GLN A 279 7.00 2.37 10.30
CA GLN A 279 5.59 2.57 9.95
C GLN A 279 4.79 1.26 10.03
N THR A 280 5.25 0.19 9.38
CA THR A 280 4.57 -1.12 9.50
C THR A 280 4.77 -1.77 10.88
N LEU A 281 5.85 -1.44 11.61
CA LEU A 281 6.07 -1.92 12.97
C LEU A 281 5.04 -1.34 13.96
N LEU A 282 4.74 -0.06 13.86
CA LEU A 282 3.77 0.62 14.74
C LEU A 282 2.39 -0.06 14.71
N VAL A 283 1.84 -0.29 13.52
CA VAL A 283 0.53 -0.92 13.39
C VAL A 283 0.58 -2.42 13.72
N HIS A 284 1.64 -3.12 13.33
CA HIS A 284 1.86 -4.53 13.66
C HIS A 284 1.85 -4.76 15.17
N ASN A 285 2.69 -4.02 15.90
CA ASN A 285 2.76 -4.12 17.35
C ASN A 285 1.43 -3.73 18.02
N LYS A 286 0.73 -2.73 17.48
CA LYS A 286 -0.57 -2.33 18.01
C LYS A 286 -1.63 -3.42 17.85
N ILE A 287 -1.65 -4.13 16.71
CA ILE A 287 -2.54 -5.28 16.51
C ILE A 287 -2.22 -6.40 17.50
N LEU A 288 -0.94 -6.75 17.69
CA LEU A 288 -0.52 -7.77 18.66
C LEU A 288 -0.87 -7.36 20.10
N GLU A 289 -0.61 -6.11 20.48
CA GLU A 289 -0.97 -5.56 21.81
C GLU A 289 -2.47 -5.72 22.11
N LYS A 290 -3.31 -5.55 21.11
CA LYS A 290 -4.78 -5.71 21.21
C LYS A 290 -5.25 -7.16 21.08
N GLY A 291 -4.35 -8.15 20.94
CA GLY A 291 -4.67 -9.56 20.79
C GLY A 291 -5.14 -9.97 19.39
N GLY A 292 -4.94 -9.11 18.39
CA GLY A 292 -5.23 -9.42 16.99
C GLY A 292 -4.14 -10.31 16.34
N LYS A 293 -4.35 -10.67 15.08
CA LYS A 293 -3.45 -11.54 14.31
C LYS A 293 -2.64 -10.73 13.30
N SER A 294 -1.33 -10.72 13.45
CA SER A 294 -0.43 -10.01 12.54
C SER A 294 0.91 -10.73 12.43
N ILE A 295 1.42 -10.80 11.20
CA ILE A 295 2.77 -11.30 10.88
C ILE A 295 3.51 -10.17 10.16
N ARG A 296 4.77 -9.94 10.53
CA ARG A 296 5.60 -8.93 9.89
C ARG A 296 6.93 -9.52 9.45
N TYR A 297 7.28 -9.30 8.18
CA TYR A 297 8.58 -9.61 7.60
C TYR A 297 9.39 -8.33 7.41
N VAL A 298 10.67 -8.40 7.75
CA VAL A 298 11.66 -7.36 7.47
C VAL A 298 12.66 -7.90 6.46
N LEU A 299 12.72 -7.27 5.28
CA LEU A 299 13.63 -7.65 4.22
C LEU A 299 14.95 -6.87 4.40
N LYS A 300 16.00 -7.61 4.75
CA LYS A 300 17.30 -7.04 5.07
C LYS A 300 17.96 -6.43 3.84
N ASP A 301 18.52 -5.23 4.01
CA ASP A 301 19.21 -4.44 2.98
C ASP A 301 18.32 -4.08 1.77
N ASP A 302 17.00 -4.22 1.86
CA ASP A 302 16.06 -3.86 0.81
C ASP A 302 15.50 -2.44 1.01
N ASP A 303 15.40 -1.71 -0.10
CA ASP A 303 14.79 -0.38 -0.18
C ASP A 303 13.30 -0.51 -0.57
N HIS A 304 12.59 0.60 -0.68
CA HIS A 304 11.17 0.71 -0.99
C HIS A 304 10.74 -0.05 -2.25
N GLY A 305 10.09 -1.18 -2.10
CA GLY A 305 9.60 -2.01 -3.21
C GLY A 305 10.70 -2.57 -4.13
N ARG A 306 11.93 -2.68 -3.65
CA ARG A 306 13.08 -3.24 -4.38
C ARG A 306 13.64 -4.46 -3.68
N GLY A 307 14.64 -5.09 -4.30
CA GLY A 307 15.28 -6.24 -3.72
C GLY A 307 14.38 -7.47 -3.69
N GLY A 308 14.00 -7.97 -2.52
CA GLY A 308 13.16 -9.16 -2.35
C GLY A 308 11.69 -9.00 -2.71
N PHE A 309 11.21 -7.75 -2.94
CA PHE A 309 9.79 -7.48 -3.19
C PHE A 309 9.25 -7.96 -4.55
N ASP A 310 10.07 -8.51 -5.41
CA ASP A 310 9.70 -9.18 -6.65
C ASP A 310 10.24 -10.63 -6.71
N SER A 311 10.50 -11.24 -5.54
CA SER A 311 11.04 -12.60 -5.42
C SER A 311 9.94 -13.67 -5.37
N GLU A 312 10.28 -14.91 -5.76
CA GLU A 312 9.41 -16.06 -5.59
C GLU A 312 9.15 -16.36 -4.10
N GLU A 313 10.11 -16.11 -3.23
CA GLU A 313 9.98 -16.29 -1.77
C GLU A 313 8.93 -15.37 -1.19
N MET A 314 8.90 -14.07 -1.59
CA MET A 314 7.85 -13.14 -1.17
C MET A 314 6.48 -13.63 -1.64
N LEU A 315 6.35 -14.03 -2.89
CA LEU A 315 5.10 -14.56 -3.43
C LEU A 315 4.64 -15.79 -2.64
N ASN A 316 5.55 -16.72 -2.34
CA ASN A 316 5.24 -17.94 -1.57
C ASN A 316 4.73 -17.61 -0.16
N VAL A 317 5.30 -16.60 0.50
CA VAL A 317 4.80 -16.15 1.81
C VAL A 317 3.40 -15.53 1.68
N ILE A 318 3.15 -14.72 0.66
CA ILE A 318 1.82 -14.15 0.38
C ILE A 318 0.80 -15.26 0.15
N LEU A 319 1.10 -16.22 -0.74
CA LEU A 319 0.20 -17.34 -1.06
C LEU A 319 -0.09 -18.20 0.18
N LYS A 320 0.95 -18.52 0.96
CA LYS A 320 0.78 -19.26 2.21
C LYS A 320 -0.12 -18.49 3.18
N PHE A 321 0.14 -17.20 3.38
CA PHE A 321 -0.66 -16.38 4.29
C PHE A 321 -2.13 -16.33 3.88
N ILE A 322 -2.42 -16.17 2.58
CA ILE A 322 -3.78 -16.20 2.07
C ILE A 322 -4.43 -17.58 2.35
N ASN A 323 -3.76 -18.67 2.00
CA ASN A 323 -4.28 -20.02 2.20
C ASN A 323 -4.58 -20.34 3.67
N ASP A 324 -3.75 -19.87 4.59
CA ASP A 324 -3.93 -20.08 6.03
C ASP A 324 -5.12 -19.30 6.62
N ASN A 325 -5.64 -18.26 5.92
CA ASN A 325 -6.64 -17.35 6.46
C ASN A 325 -7.95 -17.25 5.65
N VAL A 326 -8.00 -17.78 4.43
CA VAL A 326 -9.18 -17.70 3.55
C VAL A 326 -9.95 -19.04 3.52
N ASN A 327 -9.26 -20.17 3.66
CA ASN A 327 -9.83 -21.54 3.58
C ASN A 327 -10.22 -22.13 4.93
#